data_62f99d523be811105e95b0cf1cf915d2
#
_entry.id   62f99d523be811105e95b0cf1cf915d2
#
_cell.length_a   1.000
_cell.length_b   1.000
_cell.length_c   1.000
_cell.angle_alpha   90.00
_cell.angle_beta   90.00
_cell.angle_gamma   90.00
#
_symmetry.space_group_name_H-M   'P 1'
#
loop_
_entity.id
_entity.type
_entity.pdbx_description
1 polymer ?
#
loop_
_entity_poly.entity_id
_entity_poly.type
_entity_poly.pdbx_seq_one_letter_code
_entity_poly.pdbx_strand_id
1 'polypeptide(L)'
;VARLLHEGCHLGAGDRAAVLLPPHWQTAVVLLGAWSANVSVSFRLAATAGLAPLGRNEDEPFDAVFVARHRIDDWLDHVPDGRHRFVLGAGPLGVPPGYRDLMAELSQYPDTLPAYATLRASDAASVDGTTYREWGRLGQALADRHDLRPGDRVLVDAAEHEHPVHWLLAPFAAGATVVLCANLDRARLDGRIAAERV
;
A
#
# COMPACT_ATOMS: atom_id res chain seq x y z
N VAL A 1 -4.58 -11.22 0.95
CA VAL A 1 -3.22 -10.93 0.41
C VAL A 1 -2.17 -11.74 1.16
N ALA A 2 -2.09 -11.72 2.49
CA ALA A 2 -1.06 -12.46 3.22
C ALA A 2 -1.01 -13.95 2.82
N ARG A 3 -2.16 -14.62 2.72
CA ARG A 3 -2.23 -16.01 2.25
C ARG A 3 -1.76 -16.20 0.82
N LEU A 4 -2.17 -15.32 -0.09
CA LEU A 4 -1.71 -15.36 -1.48
C LEU A 4 -0.19 -15.26 -1.54
N LEU A 5 0.40 -14.34 -0.78
CA LEU A 5 1.86 -14.18 -0.75
C LEU A 5 2.56 -15.39 -0.14
N HIS A 6 2.09 -15.87 1.01
CA HIS A 6 2.75 -16.98 1.71
C HIS A 6 2.46 -18.34 1.08
N GLU A 7 1.19 -18.70 0.86
CA GLU A 7 0.78 -20.02 0.38
C GLU A 7 0.87 -20.12 -1.16
N GLY A 8 0.47 -19.06 -1.89
CA GLY A 8 0.42 -19.06 -3.35
C GLY A 8 1.72 -18.65 -4.03
N CYS A 9 2.49 -17.76 -3.40
CA CYS A 9 3.74 -17.24 -3.97
C CYS A 9 4.99 -17.74 -3.21
N HIS A 10 4.82 -18.39 -2.05
CA HIS A 10 5.89 -18.84 -1.16
C HIS A 10 6.83 -17.73 -0.69
N LEU A 11 6.23 -16.55 -0.38
CA LEU A 11 6.94 -15.37 0.09
C LEU A 11 6.81 -15.19 1.59
N GLY A 12 7.84 -14.57 2.19
CA GLY A 12 7.91 -14.31 3.62
C GLY A 12 9.08 -13.40 4.00
N ALA A 13 9.70 -13.66 5.15
CA ALA A 13 10.80 -12.86 5.66
C ALA A 13 12.00 -12.83 4.71
N GLY A 14 12.42 -11.63 4.35
CA GLY A 14 13.52 -11.39 3.41
C GLY A 14 13.08 -11.12 1.97
N ASP A 15 11.84 -11.45 1.62
CA ASP A 15 11.30 -11.14 0.30
C ASP A 15 10.83 -9.69 0.19
N ARG A 16 10.78 -9.17 -1.04
CA ARG A 16 10.54 -7.76 -1.35
C ARG A 16 9.35 -7.60 -2.30
N ALA A 17 8.48 -6.64 -1.99
CA ALA A 17 7.36 -6.27 -2.85
C ALA A 17 7.45 -4.81 -3.30
N ALA A 18 7.26 -4.54 -4.58
CA ALA A 18 7.05 -3.18 -5.09
C ALA A 18 5.55 -2.89 -5.19
N VAL A 19 5.13 -1.72 -4.70
CA VAL A 19 3.74 -1.29 -4.69
C VAL A 19 3.59 0.02 -5.44
N LEU A 20 3.01 -0.06 -6.65
CA LEU A 20 2.73 1.04 -7.57
C LEU A 20 1.21 1.27 -7.61
N LEU A 21 0.62 1.50 -6.45
CA LEU A 21 -0.82 1.66 -6.28
C LEU A 21 -1.16 3.03 -5.69
N PRO A 22 -2.25 3.68 -6.14
CA PRO A 22 -2.70 4.93 -5.54
C PRO A 22 -3.24 4.71 -4.12
N PRO A 23 -3.40 5.77 -3.31
CA PRO A 23 -4.14 5.69 -2.07
C PRO A 23 -5.56 5.16 -2.30
N HIS A 24 -5.82 3.96 -1.78
CA HIS A 24 -7.08 3.25 -1.95
C HIS A 24 -7.21 2.15 -0.89
N TRP A 25 -8.43 1.73 -0.56
CA TRP A 25 -8.62 0.64 0.41
C TRP A 25 -7.94 -0.68 -0.03
N GLN A 26 -7.89 -0.96 -1.34
CA GLN A 26 -7.20 -2.14 -1.87
C GLN A 26 -5.68 -2.04 -1.64
N THR A 27 -5.12 -0.84 -1.73
CA THR A 27 -3.72 -0.58 -1.42
C THR A 27 -3.43 -0.82 0.06
N ALA A 28 -4.34 -0.40 0.96
CA ALA A 28 -4.24 -0.74 2.38
C ALA A 28 -4.21 -2.26 2.60
N VAL A 29 -5.09 -3.00 1.92
CA VAL A 29 -5.13 -4.47 1.99
C VAL A 29 -3.83 -5.10 1.47
N VAL A 30 -3.25 -4.57 0.39
CA VAL A 30 -1.96 -5.04 -0.13
C VAL A 30 -0.84 -4.80 0.88
N LEU A 31 -0.73 -3.59 1.42
CA LEU A 31 0.31 -3.22 2.38
C LEU A 31 0.22 -4.04 3.67
N LEU A 32 -0.96 -4.07 4.28
CA LEU A 32 -1.19 -4.84 5.51
C LEU A 32 -0.97 -6.34 5.29
N GLY A 33 -1.38 -6.86 4.13
CA GLY A 33 -1.17 -8.25 3.77
C GLY A 33 0.30 -8.60 3.54
N ALA A 34 1.08 -7.75 2.88
CA ALA A 34 2.51 -7.93 2.68
C ALA A 34 3.25 -7.91 4.04
N TRP A 35 2.96 -6.92 4.87
CA TRP A 35 3.54 -6.82 6.21
C TRP A 35 3.15 -8.00 7.09
N SER A 36 1.91 -8.48 7.02
CA SER A 36 1.47 -9.67 7.78
C SER A 36 2.18 -10.95 7.34
N ALA A 37 2.66 -11.01 6.10
CA ALA A 37 3.51 -12.09 5.59
C ALA A 37 5.01 -11.86 5.82
N ASN A 38 5.39 -10.77 6.52
CA ASN A 38 6.78 -10.33 6.73
C ASN A 38 7.54 -10.05 5.44
N VAL A 39 6.83 -9.56 4.41
CA VAL A 39 7.41 -9.11 3.14
C VAL A 39 7.66 -7.61 3.22
N SER A 40 8.89 -7.17 2.95
CA SER A 40 9.25 -5.76 2.94
C SER A 40 8.73 -5.05 1.70
N VAL A 41 8.29 -3.80 1.85
CA VAL A 41 7.62 -3.05 0.78
C VAL A 41 8.45 -1.88 0.28
N SER A 42 8.53 -1.72 -1.04
CA SER A 42 8.99 -0.51 -1.71
C SER A 42 7.79 0.29 -2.21
N PHE A 43 7.60 1.48 -1.64
CA PHE A 43 6.56 2.39 -2.11
C PHE A 43 7.01 3.11 -3.37
N ARG A 44 6.26 2.98 -4.46
CA ARG A 44 6.50 3.66 -5.73
C ARG A 44 5.37 4.64 -5.98
N LEU A 45 5.53 5.85 -5.46
CA LEU A 45 4.51 6.89 -5.52
C LEU A 45 4.41 7.47 -6.93
N ALA A 46 3.21 7.87 -7.37
CA ALA A 46 3.04 8.53 -8.67
C ALA A 46 3.72 9.90 -8.69
N ALA A 47 3.74 10.60 -7.55
CA ALA A 47 4.44 11.87 -7.41
C ALA A 47 5.96 11.79 -7.65
N THR A 48 6.55 10.59 -7.55
CA THR A 48 7.98 10.34 -7.80
C THR A 48 8.23 9.50 -9.05
N ALA A 49 7.20 9.31 -9.90
CA ALA A 49 7.35 8.62 -11.17
C ALA A 49 8.44 9.27 -12.04
N GLY A 50 9.25 8.45 -12.69
CA GLY A 50 10.40 8.93 -13.49
C GLY A 50 11.65 9.29 -12.68
N LEU A 51 11.60 9.33 -11.35
CA LEU A 51 12.78 9.48 -10.51
C LEU A 51 13.40 8.12 -10.24
N ALA A 52 14.74 8.05 -10.33
CA ALA A 52 15.47 6.86 -9.93
C ALA A 52 15.24 6.61 -8.42
N PRO A 53 14.84 5.41 -8.02
CA PRO A 53 14.67 5.11 -6.62
C PRO A 53 16.01 5.23 -5.88
N LEU A 54 15.98 5.75 -4.66
CA LEU A 54 17.13 5.75 -3.77
C LEU A 54 17.22 4.38 -3.10
N GLY A 55 18.14 3.53 -3.53
CA GLY A 55 18.34 2.21 -2.90
C GLY A 55 19.41 1.37 -3.57
N ARG A 56 19.98 0.45 -2.80
CA ARG A 56 20.92 -0.55 -3.31
C ARG A 56 20.12 -1.68 -3.99
N ASN A 57 20.63 -2.19 -5.12
CA ASN A 57 20.11 -3.35 -5.87
C ASN A 57 18.83 -3.10 -6.67
N GLU A 58 18.80 -2.05 -7.48
CA GLU A 58 17.71 -1.81 -8.45
C GLU A 58 17.65 -2.86 -9.57
N ASP A 59 18.76 -3.55 -9.83
CA ASP A 59 18.88 -4.55 -10.90
C ASP A 59 18.28 -5.92 -10.52
N GLU A 60 17.97 -6.14 -9.23
CA GLU A 60 17.37 -7.39 -8.82
C GLU A 60 15.84 -7.32 -8.90
N PRO A 61 15.18 -8.27 -9.58
CA PRO A 61 13.73 -8.30 -9.66
C PRO A 61 13.11 -8.43 -8.27
N PHE A 62 11.96 -7.80 -8.07
CA PHE A 62 11.17 -7.97 -6.86
C PHE A 62 10.54 -9.37 -6.81
N ASP A 63 10.25 -9.86 -5.61
CA ASP A 63 9.55 -11.13 -5.44
C ASP A 63 8.07 -10.97 -5.80
N ALA A 64 7.47 -9.81 -5.47
CA ALA A 64 6.14 -9.44 -5.94
C ALA A 64 6.07 -7.99 -6.42
N VAL A 65 5.24 -7.72 -7.41
CA VAL A 65 4.94 -6.38 -7.91
C VAL A 65 3.42 -6.20 -7.96
N PHE A 66 2.93 -5.14 -7.32
CA PHE A 66 1.53 -4.73 -7.34
C PHE A 66 1.41 -3.39 -8.06
N VAL A 67 0.67 -3.36 -9.16
CA VAL A 67 0.58 -2.16 -10.00
C VAL A 67 -0.86 -1.85 -10.38
N ALA A 68 -1.23 -0.58 -10.39
CA ALA A 68 -2.49 -0.14 -10.96
C ALA A 68 -2.43 -0.21 -12.50
N ARG A 69 -3.51 -0.69 -13.14
CA ARG A 69 -3.53 -0.93 -14.59
C ARG A 69 -3.07 0.27 -15.41
N HIS A 70 -3.50 1.47 -15.02
CA HIS A 70 -3.17 2.70 -15.74
C HIS A 70 -1.68 3.08 -15.66
N ARG A 71 -0.96 2.63 -14.64
CA ARG A 71 0.47 2.91 -14.48
C ARG A 71 1.37 2.03 -15.35
N ILE A 72 0.87 0.90 -15.84
CA ILE A 72 1.66 -0.02 -16.68
C ILE A 72 2.00 0.63 -18.02
N ASP A 73 1.08 1.43 -18.56
CA ASP A 73 1.23 2.09 -19.87
C ASP A 73 1.71 3.55 -19.71
N ASP A 74 1.98 4.00 -18.50
CA ASP A 74 2.48 5.35 -18.25
C ASP A 74 3.98 5.42 -18.60
N TRP A 75 4.32 6.28 -19.53
CA TRP A 75 5.70 6.45 -19.99
C TRP A 75 6.65 7.01 -18.93
N LEU A 76 6.11 7.65 -17.89
CA LEU A 76 6.88 8.13 -16.74
C LEU A 76 7.12 7.04 -15.69
N ASP A 77 6.29 5.99 -15.70
CA ASP A 77 6.40 4.92 -14.72
C ASP A 77 7.28 3.77 -15.24
N HIS A 78 8.38 3.54 -14.54
CA HIS A 78 9.13 2.30 -14.71
C HIS A 78 8.59 1.25 -13.73
N VAL A 79 7.81 0.31 -14.26
CA VAL A 79 7.35 -0.83 -13.45
C VAL A 79 8.50 -1.83 -13.32
N PRO A 80 9.02 -2.06 -12.11
CA PRO A 80 10.15 -2.95 -11.93
C PRO A 80 9.79 -4.40 -12.29
N ASP A 81 10.79 -5.19 -12.64
CA ASP A 81 10.61 -6.62 -12.84
C ASP A 81 10.27 -7.32 -11.53
N GLY A 82 9.44 -8.36 -11.63
CA GLY A 82 9.03 -9.14 -10.48
C GLY A 82 8.67 -10.57 -10.83
N ARG A 83 8.97 -11.48 -9.89
CA ARG A 83 8.65 -12.90 -10.03
C ARG A 83 7.16 -13.14 -10.11
N HIS A 84 6.40 -12.45 -9.25
CA HIS A 84 4.94 -12.46 -9.22
C HIS A 84 4.42 -11.06 -9.51
N ARG A 85 3.67 -10.89 -10.59
CA ARG A 85 3.19 -9.58 -11.03
C ARG A 85 1.66 -9.54 -10.96
N PHE A 86 1.12 -8.62 -10.15
CA PHE A 86 -0.30 -8.45 -9.93
C PHE A 86 -0.76 -7.08 -10.43
N VAL A 87 -1.89 -7.08 -11.12
CA VAL A 87 -2.54 -5.85 -11.59
C VAL A 87 -3.85 -5.63 -10.82
N LEU A 88 -4.12 -4.36 -10.51
CA LEU A 88 -5.40 -3.89 -9.96
C LEU A 88 -6.07 -2.95 -10.95
N GLY A 89 -7.42 -3.00 -11.00
CA GLY A 89 -8.19 -2.12 -11.87
C GLY A 89 -8.08 -2.45 -13.35
N ALA A 90 -7.94 -3.74 -13.69
CA ALA A 90 -7.86 -4.19 -15.10
C ALA A 90 -9.05 -3.72 -15.94
N GLY A 91 -10.27 -3.76 -15.40
CA GLY A 91 -11.49 -3.25 -16.04
C GLY A 91 -11.64 -3.69 -17.51
N PRO A 92 -12.15 -2.81 -18.37
CA PRO A 92 -12.34 -3.11 -19.79
C PRO A 92 -11.03 -3.35 -20.55
N LEU A 93 -9.92 -2.85 -20.06
CA LEU A 93 -8.60 -3.02 -20.68
C LEU A 93 -8.02 -4.43 -20.50
N GLY A 94 -8.61 -5.22 -19.62
CA GLY A 94 -8.18 -6.57 -19.34
C GLY A 94 -6.83 -6.66 -18.60
N VAL A 95 -6.44 -7.89 -18.30
CA VAL A 95 -5.17 -8.21 -17.62
C VAL A 95 -4.05 -8.22 -18.66
N PRO A 96 -2.99 -7.42 -18.49
CA PRO A 96 -1.87 -7.42 -19.42
C PRO A 96 -1.09 -8.75 -19.39
N PRO A 97 -0.43 -9.12 -20.50
CA PRO A 97 0.45 -10.28 -20.52
C PRO A 97 1.50 -10.25 -19.39
N GLY A 98 1.69 -11.38 -18.73
CA GLY A 98 2.65 -11.51 -17.62
C GLY A 98 2.15 -11.02 -16.27
N TYR A 99 0.91 -10.52 -16.18
CA TYR A 99 0.27 -10.13 -14.93
C TYR A 99 -0.87 -11.09 -14.56
N ARG A 100 -1.23 -11.10 -13.28
CA ARG A 100 -2.42 -11.76 -12.73
C ARG A 100 -3.36 -10.72 -12.14
N ASP A 101 -4.66 -10.89 -12.29
CA ASP A 101 -5.64 -10.02 -11.61
C ASP A 101 -5.64 -10.30 -10.11
N LEU A 102 -5.26 -9.32 -9.32
CA LEU A 102 -5.17 -9.50 -7.87
C LEU A 102 -6.51 -9.91 -7.24
N MET A 103 -7.61 -9.28 -7.67
CA MET A 103 -8.92 -9.55 -7.08
C MET A 103 -9.41 -10.95 -7.40
N ALA A 104 -9.15 -11.43 -8.64
CA ALA A 104 -9.46 -12.80 -9.03
C ALA A 104 -8.62 -13.82 -8.23
N GLU A 105 -7.33 -13.56 -8.05
CA GLU A 105 -6.45 -14.41 -7.23
C GLU A 105 -6.92 -14.46 -5.77
N LEU A 106 -7.25 -13.32 -5.18
CA LEU A 106 -7.67 -13.25 -3.78
C LEU A 106 -8.96 -14.02 -3.50
N SER A 107 -9.85 -14.14 -4.48
CA SER A 107 -11.10 -14.89 -4.32
C SER A 107 -10.89 -16.39 -4.01
N GLN A 108 -9.70 -16.91 -4.26
CA GLN A 108 -9.32 -18.30 -4.02
C GLN A 108 -8.84 -18.57 -2.59
N TYR A 109 -8.65 -17.52 -1.79
CA TYR A 109 -8.12 -17.62 -0.42
C TYR A 109 -9.16 -17.19 0.61
N PRO A 110 -9.27 -17.89 1.74
CA PRO A 110 -10.20 -17.53 2.80
C PRO A 110 -9.77 -16.23 3.51
N ASP A 111 -10.75 -15.51 4.08
CA ASP A 111 -10.56 -14.22 4.77
C ASP A 111 -9.94 -14.34 6.17
N THR A 112 -9.50 -15.53 6.56
CA THR A 112 -8.89 -15.73 7.87
C THR A 112 -7.46 -15.23 7.90
N LEU A 113 -7.09 -14.55 8.98
CA LEU A 113 -5.71 -14.11 9.20
C LEU A 113 -4.84 -15.31 9.59
N PRO A 114 -3.84 -15.68 8.79
CA PRO A 114 -2.93 -16.76 9.15
C PRO A 114 -1.84 -16.24 10.09
N ALA A 115 -1.45 -17.09 11.04
CA ALA A 115 -0.27 -16.84 11.89
C ALA A 115 0.95 -17.52 11.27
N TYR A 116 1.54 -16.92 10.26
CA TYR A 116 2.68 -17.53 9.56
C TYR A 116 4.01 -17.33 10.26
N ALA A 117 4.23 -16.17 10.84
CA ALA A 117 5.48 -15.84 11.49
C ALA A 117 5.26 -14.89 12.65
N THR A 118 6.17 -14.94 13.62
CA THR A 118 6.23 -13.91 14.65
C THR A 118 6.93 -12.69 14.07
N LEU A 119 6.16 -11.65 13.76
CA LEU A 119 6.70 -10.36 13.38
C LEU A 119 7.40 -9.71 14.58
N ARG A 120 8.61 -9.23 14.35
CA ARG A 120 9.35 -8.46 15.35
C ARG A 120 9.31 -6.98 14.99
N ALA A 121 9.21 -6.13 15.98
CA ALA A 121 9.24 -4.68 15.74
C ALA A 121 10.54 -4.17 15.09
N SER A 122 11.60 -4.99 15.13
CA SER A 122 12.89 -4.73 14.48
C SER A 122 13.00 -5.25 13.05
N ASP A 123 12.03 -6.02 12.57
CA ASP A 123 12.07 -6.53 11.20
C ASP A 123 11.82 -5.39 10.21
N ALA A 124 12.42 -5.49 9.03
CA ALA A 124 12.27 -4.48 7.99
C ALA A 124 10.87 -4.53 7.39
N ALA A 125 10.14 -3.43 7.50
CA ALA A 125 8.84 -3.25 6.87
C ALA A 125 8.96 -2.65 5.47
N SER A 126 10.08 -1.96 5.19
CA SER A 126 10.38 -1.38 3.89
C SER A 126 11.73 -1.84 3.36
N VAL A 127 11.87 -1.83 2.05
CA VAL A 127 13.08 -2.31 1.34
C VAL A 127 14.33 -1.48 1.67
N ASP A 128 14.15 -0.22 2.07
CA ASP A 128 15.23 0.67 2.54
C ASP A 128 15.74 0.32 3.95
N GLY A 129 15.15 -0.69 4.59
CA GLY A 129 15.51 -1.13 5.93
C GLY A 129 14.70 -0.49 7.05
N THR A 130 13.78 0.43 6.76
CA THR A 130 12.89 1.02 7.77
C THR A 130 12.05 -0.07 8.44
N THR A 131 12.14 -0.15 9.76
CA THR A 131 11.52 -1.22 10.55
C THR A 131 10.04 -0.95 10.87
N TYR A 132 9.30 -1.99 11.29
CA TYR A 132 7.93 -1.82 11.80
C TYR A 132 7.86 -0.84 12.97
N ARG A 133 8.87 -0.84 13.83
CA ARG A 133 8.96 0.10 14.97
C ARG A 133 9.07 1.55 14.50
N GLU A 134 9.91 1.81 13.52
CA GLU A 134 10.12 3.16 12.99
C GLU A 134 8.88 3.68 12.29
N TRP A 135 8.24 2.87 11.45
CA TRP A 135 6.97 3.23 10.84
C TRP A 135 5.86 3.46 11.86
N GLY A 136 5.78 2.61 12.90
CA GLY A 136 4.82 2.79 13.99
C GLY A 136 5.04 4.10 14.76
N ARG A 137 6.32 4.44 15.06
CA ARG A 137 6.65 5.72 15.70
C ARG A 137 6.33 6.92 14.83
N LEU A 138 6.62 6.84 13.53
CA LEU A 138 6.31 7.92 12.60
C LEU A 138 4.79 8.11 12.47
N GLY A 139 4.02 7.02 12.35
CA GLY A 139 2.56 7.07 12.34
C GLY A 139 2.01 7.72 13.61
N GLN A 140 2.51 7.32 14.79
CA GLN A 140 2.08 7.92 16.07
C GLN A 140 2.45 9.39 16.16
N ALA A 141 3.68 9.77 15.80
CA ALA A 141 4.11 11.17 15.85
C ALA A 141 3.28 12.07 14.93
N LEU A 142 2.86 11.54 13.77
CA LEU A 142 2.00 12.26 12.84
C LEU A 142 0.56 12.35 13.37
N ALA A 143 0.06 11.29 13.99
CA ALA A 143 -1.24 11.30 14.65
C ALA A 143 -1.30 12.35 15.79
N ASP A 144 -0.26 12.37 16.63
CA ASP A 144 -0.13 13.35 17.72
C ASP A 144 -0.05 14.79 17.19
N ARG A 145 0.70 15.00 16.09
CA ARG A 145 0.82 16.32 15.44
C ARG A 145 -0.52 16.86 14.95
N HIS A 146 -1.41 15.97 14.50
CA HIS A 146 -2.75 16.31 14.02
C HIS A 146 -3.82 16.19 15.10
N ASP A 147 -3.44 15.94 16.37
CA ASP A 147 -4.36 15.75 17.51
C ASP A 147 -5.44 14.70 17.22
N LEU A 148 -5.09 13.65 16.49
CA LEU A 148 -6.01 12.56 16.15
C LEU A 148 -6.30 11.70 17.38
N ARG A 149 -7.58 11.32 17.56
CA ARG A 149 -8.05 10.54 18.69
C ARG A 149 -8.83 9.31 18.27
N PRO A 150 -8.91 8.30 19.13
CA PRO A 150 -9.73 7.12 18.85
C PRO A 150 -11.19 7.51 18.56
N GLY A 151 -11.70 7.04 17.44
CA GLY A 151 -13.07 7.30 16.98
C GLY A 151 -13.22 8.51 16.07
N ASP A 152 -12.16 9.32 15.88
CA ASP A 152 -12.19 10.41 14.90
C ASP A 152 -12.41 9.89 13.49
N ARG A 153 -12.94 10.75 12.65
CA ARG A 153 -13.01 10.51 11.20
C ARG A 153 -12.17 11.56 10.49
N VAL A 154 -11.22 11.10 9.70
CA VAL A 154 -10.21 11.94 9.04
C VAL A 154 -10.42 11.92 7.54
N LEU A 155 -10.71 13.09 6.94
CA LEU A 155 -10.75 13.23 5.50
C LEU A 155 -9.33 13.47 4.98
N VAL A 156 -8.90 12.63 4.03
CA VAL A 156 -7.59 12.72 3.41
C VAL A 156 -7.74 12.90 1.91
N ASP A 157 -7.13 13.96 1.37
CA ASP A 157 -6.98 14.15 -0.07
C ASP A 157 -5.85 13.24 -0.58
N ALA A 158 -6.23 12.25 -1.36
CA ALA A 158 -5.29 11.26 -1.90
C ALA A 158 -4.27 11.87 -2.87
N ALA A 159 -4.61 12.99 -3.52
CA ALA A 159 -3.71 13.66 -4.45
C ALA A 159 -2.59 14.43 -3.72
N GLU A 160 -2.87 14.94 -2.52
CA GLU A 160 -1.89 15.66 -1.71
C GLU A 160 -1.09 14.74 -0.77
N HIS A 161 -1.68 13.61 -0.38
CA HIS A 161 -1.14 12.72 0.64
C HIS A 161 -1.02 11.28 0.11
N GLU A 162 -0.20 11.08 -0.91
CA GLU A 162 -0.04 9.77 -1.54
C GLU A 162 0.68 8.75 -0.64
N HIS A 163 1.61 9.22 0.21
CA HIS A 163 2.40 8.31 1.04
C HIS A 163 1.56 7.66 2.17
N PRO A 164 1.64 6.32 2.36
CA PRO A 164 0.80 5.58 3.32
C PRO A 164 0.87 6.06 4.76
N VAL A 165 1.93 6.75 5.17
CA VAL A 165 2.03 7.29 6.52
C VAL A 165 0.89 8.26 6.85
N HIS A 166 0.42 9.03 5.87
CA HIS A 166 -0.62 10.05 6.07
C HIS A 166 -2.03 9.46 6.10
N TRP A 167 -2.33 8.58 5.15
CA TRP A 167 -3.70 8.10 4.98
C TRP A 167 -3.97 6.72 5.57
N LEU A 168 -2.92 6.00 5.99
CA LEU A 168 -3.05 4.67 6.59
C LEU A 168 -2.45 4.62 8.00
N LEU A 169 -1.14 4.85 8.13
CA LEU A 169 -0.44 4.55 9.38
C LEU A 169 -0.80 5.52 10.51
N ALA A 170 -0.86 6.83 10.27
CA ALA A 170 -1.18 7.80 11.30
C ALA A 170 -2.64 7.68 11.79
N PRO A 171 -3.67 7.61 10.93
CA PRO A 171 -5.02 7.36 11.39
C PRO A 171 -5.18 6.03 12.13
N PHE A 172 -4.54 4.97 11.66
CA PHE A 172 -4.60 3.66 12.34
C PHE A 172 -3.92 3.67 13.70
N ALA A 173 -2.78 4.35 13.84
CA ALA A 173 -2.10 4.51 15.13
C ALA A 173 -3.00 5.23 16.15
N ALA A 174 -3.81 6.19 15.71
CA ALA A 174 -4.77 6.90 16.55
C ALA A 174 -6.08 6.13 16.80
N GLY A 175 -6.36 5.06 16.08
CA GLY A 175 -7.67 4.39 16.10
C GLY A 175 -8.77 5.22 15.42
N ALA A 176 -8.41 6.04 14.44
CA ALA A 176 -9.32 6.87 13.65
C ALA A 176 -9.80 6.15 12.38
N THR A 177 -10.93 6.61 11.86
CA THR A 177 -11.49 6.18 10.58
C THR A 177 -11.05 7.11 9.46
N VAL A 178 -10.67 6.56 8.31
CA VAL A 178 -10.24 7.36 7.15
C VAL A 178 -11.34 7.49 6.11
N VAL A 179 -11.62 8.71 5.69
CA VAL A 179 -12.40 9.06 4.51
C VAL A 179 -11.43 9.50 3.43
N LEU A 180 -11.10 8.59 2.52
CA LEU A 180 -10.11 8.83 1.48
C LEU A 180 -10.76 9.36 0.21
N CYS A 181 -10.34 10.55 -0.25
CA CYS A 181 -10.88 11.22 -1.42
C CYS A 181 -9.85 11.22 -2.55
N ALA A 182 -10.11 10.47 -3.63
CA ALA A 182 -9.23 10.41 -4.80
C ALA A 182 -9.32 11.66 -5.70
N ASN A 183 -10.46 12.33 -5.70
CA ASN A 183 -10.71 13.54 -6.49
C ASN A 183 -11.52 14.52 -5.63
N LEU A 184 -10.84 15.16 -4.68
CA LEU A 184 -11.50 16.08 -3.75
C LEU A 184 -11.89 17.38 -4.46
N ASP A 185 -13.21 17.60 -4.60
CA ASP A 185 -13.74 18.89 -5.03
C ASP A 185 -13.77 19.85 -3.83
N ARG A 186 -12.84 20.78 -3.80
CA ARG A 186 -12.71 21.76 -2.71
C ARG A 186 -13.93 22.68 -2.58
N ALA A 187 -14.67 22.92 -3.67
CA ALA A 187 -15.89 23.71 -3.63
C ALA A 187 -17.03 22.99 -2.89
N ARG A 188 -16.94 21.68 -2.75
CA ARG A 188 -17.92 20.84 -2.04
C ARG A 188 -17.40 20.26 -0.72
N LEU A 189 -16.25 20.75 -0.24
CA LEU A 189 -15.59 20.21 0.95
C LEU A 189 -16.49 20.24 2.19
N ASP A 190 -17.12 21.38 2.49
CA ASP A 190 -17.99 21.51 3.67
C ASP A 190 -19.17 20.54 3.64
N GLY A 191 -19.78 20.36 2.46
CA GLY A 191 -20.84 19.38 2.27
C GLY A 191 -20.37 17.94 2.48
N ARG A 192 -19.15 17.61 2.06
CA ARG A 192 -18.56 16.30 2.28
C ARG A 192 -18.22 16.08 3.75
N ILE A 193 -17.61 17.04 4.40
CA ILE A 193 -17.30 16.99 5.84
C ILE A 193 -18.60 16.69 6.62
N ALA A 194 -19.66 17.43 6.34
CA ALA A 194 -20.95 17.21 6.99
C ALA A 194 -21.56 15.82 6.69
N ALA A 195 -21.53 15.38 5.43
CA ALA A 195 -22.09 14.09 5.02
C ALA A 195 -21.33 12.90 5.59
N GLU A 196 -20.01 12.99 5.64
CA GLU A 196 -19.13 11.92 6.13
C GLU A 196 -18.91 12.01 7.66
N ARG A 197 -19.36 13.07 8.31
CA ARG A 197 -19.17 13.34 9.75
C ARG A 197 -17.69 13.35 10.15
N VAL A 198 -16.90 14.06 9.36
CA VAL A 198 -15.47 14.30 9.63
C VAL A 198 -15.29 15.38 10.68
#